data_aa2dbc04c42d696d77f76af9ef61083f
#
_entry.id   aa2dbc04c42d696d77f76af9ef61083f
#
_cell.length_a   1.000
_cell.length_b   1.000
_cell.length_c   1.000
_cell.angle_alpha   90.00
_cell.angle_beta   90.00
_cell.angle_gamma   90.00
#
_symmetry.space_group_name_H-M   'P 1'
#
loop_
_entity.id
_entity.type
_entity.pdbx_description
1 polymer ?
#
loop_
_entity_poly.entity_id
_entity_poly.type
_entity_poly.pdbx_seq_one_letter_code
_entity_poly.pdbx_strand_id
1 'polypeptide(L)'
;MPEPIAREEAPAGTGNVLSFPGETTKKKDPATGPDGGAGDPAQAAGRQTANAGAAKAYNSASNATQSRLPAASFLGLANMLGVEAAMHLGLIEAGPGEERIIDLDAAKHVIDLLGILQEKTRGNLSSEENALLDNMLADLRMQFVVASGRR
;
A
#
# COMPACT_ATOMS: atom_id res chain seq x y z
N MET A 1 -6.68 35.65 -46.15
CA MET A 1 -6.60 36.18 -44.78
C MET A 1 -7.33 35.21 -43.87
N PRO A 2 -6.68 34.27 -43.19
CA PRO A 2 -7.33 33.46 -42.16
C PRO A 2 -7.20 34.15 -40.82
N GLU A 3 -8.31 34.19 -40.08
CA GLU A 3 -8.41 34.76 -38.73
C GLU A 3 -7.71 33.85 -37.68
N PRO A 4 -7.15 34.43 -36.60
CA PRO A 4 -6.52 33.66 -35.54
C PRO A 4 -7.56 33.06 -34.58
N ILE A 5 -7.46 31.74 -34.37
CA ILE A 5 -8.24 30.99 -33.42
C ILE A 5 -7.83 31.36 -31.98
N ALA A 6 -8.82 31.78 -31.21
CA ALA A 6 -8.69 32.10 -29.78
C ALA A 6 -8.21 30.89 -28.95
N ARG A 7 -7.19 31.13 -28.16
CA ARG A 7 -6.72 30.20 -27.10
C ARG A 7 -7.81 30.09 -26.05
N GLU A 8 -8.37 28.90 -25.90
CA GLU A 8 -9.23 28.52 -24.78
C GLU A 8 -8.38 28.27 -23.54
N GLU A 9 -8.57 29.09 -22.53
CA GLU A 9 -7.93 28.95 -21.22
C GLU A 9 -8.51 27.74 -20.50
N ALA A 10 -7.65 26.81 -20.08
CA ALA A 10 -8.01 25.69 -19.24
C ALA A 10 -8.40 26.18 -17.82
N PRO A 11 -9.47 25.64 -17.20
CA PRO A 11 -9.82 25.99 -15.84
C PRO A 11 -8.83 25.40 -14.85
N ALA A 12 -8.33 26.24 -13.94
CA ALA A 12 -7.50 25.88 -12.83
C ALA A 12 -8.18 24.83 -11.95
N GLY A 13 -7.64 23.62 -11.93
CA GLY A 13 -8.05 22.56 -11.03
C GLY A 13 -7.76 22.93 -9.58
N THR A 14 -8.79 23.16 -8.80
CA THR A 14 -8.73 23.26 -7.33
C THR A 14 -8.31 21.92 -6.74
N GLY A 15 -7.01 21.78 -6.47
CA GLY A 15 -6.48 20.65 -5.71
C GLY A 15 -7.04 20.67 -4.29
N ASN A 16 -7.88 19.72 -3.96
CA ASN A 16 -8.36 19.48 -2.62
C ASN A 16 -7.23 18.88 -1.78
N VAL A 17 -6.48 19.73 -1.10
CA VAL A 17 -5.44 19.32 -0.16
C VAL A 17 -6.11 18.92 1.14
N LEU A 18 -6.11 17.62 1.46
CA LEU A 18 -6.50 17.09 2.76
C LEU A 18 -5.56 17.68 3.84
N SER A 19 -6.05 18.71 4.55
CA SER A 19 -5.35 19.29 5.69
C SER A 19 -5.43 18.36 6.89
N PHE A 20 -4.29 17.84 7.33
CA PHE A 20 -4.19 17.15 8.61
C PHE A 20 -4.20 18.19 9.75
N PRO A 21 -4.94 17.97 10.84
CA PRO A 21 -4.94 18.89 11.98
C PRO A 21 -3.59 18.79 12.72
N GLY A 22 -2.77 19.80 12.58
CA GLY A 22 -1.49 19.87 13.31
C GLY A 22 -0.44 20.81 12.73
N GLU A 23 -0.68 21.42 11.56
CA GLU A 23 0.32 22.32 10.96
C GLU A 23 0.00 23.78 11.26
N THR A 24 0.66 24.33 12.28
CA THR A 24 0.66 25.78 12.58
C THR A 24 1.65 26.47 11.65
N THR A 25 1.15 27.10 10.60
CA THR A 25 1.96 27.98 9.73
C THR A 25 2.39 29.21 10.49
N LYS A 26 3.61 29.23 10.99
CA LYS A 26 4.26 30.42 11.53
C LYS A 26 4.95 31.17 10.40
N LYS A 27 4.37 32.31 10.04
CA LYS A 27 4.93 33.29 9.11
C LYS A 27 6.32 33.73 9.61
N LYS A 28 7.35 33.54 8.80
CA LYS A 28 8.75 33.89 9.15
C LYS A 28 9.16 35.11 8.33
N ASP A 29 9.42 36.21 9.03
CA ASP A 29 10.15 37.34 8.49
C ASP A 29 11.66 37.02 8.40
N PRO A 30 12.39 37.59 7.44
CA PRO A 30 13.80 37.29 7.23
C PRO A 30 14.72 38.20 8.01
N ALA A 31 15.50 37.67 8.94
CA ALA A 31 16.85 38.19 9.25
C ALA A 31 17.54 37.34 10.35
N THR A 32 18.83 37.10 10.10
CA THR A 32 19.96 36.94 11.04
C THR A 32 20.31 35.53 11.53
N GLY A 33 21.45 35.03 11.04
CA GLY A 33 22.52 34.43 11.79
C GLY A 33 22.46 32.90 12.03
N PRO A 34 23.62 32.21 11.90
CA PRO A 34 23.73 30.78 12.10
C PRO A 34 23.93 30.47 13.59
N ASP A 35 22.97 29.79 14.19
CA ASP A 35 23.23 29.11 15.45
C ASP A 35 22.61 27.71 15.45
N GLY A 36 23.49 26.72 15.69
CA GLY A 36 23.18 25.29 15.64
C GLY A 36 22.28 24.88 16.81
N GLY A 37 20.96 24.82 16.55
CA GLY A 37 19.99 24.25 17.46
C GLY A 37 20.11 22.73 17.45
N ALA A 38 20.97 22.19 18.31
CA ALA A 38 20.93 20.78 18.66
C ALA A 38 19.51 20.45 19.18
N GLY A 39 18.76 19.64 18.46
CA GLY A 39 17.45 19.15 18.90
C GLY A 39 17.61 18.47 20.27
N ASP A 40 16.78 18.90 21.21
CA ASP A 40 16.81 18.44 22.59
C ASP A 40 16.69 16.89 22.66
N PRO A 41 17.73 16.18 23.13
CA PRO A 41 17.73 14.72 23.21
C PRO A 41 16.60 14.19 24.12
N ALA A 42 16.05 15.00 25.01
CA ALA A 42 14.93 14.63 25.86
C ALA A 42 13.61 14.46 25.10
N GLN A 43 13.40 15.23 24.01
CA GLN A 43 12.19 15.08 23.18
C GLN A 43 12.28 13.85 22.26
N ALA A 44 13.46 13.47 21.80
CA ALA A 44 13.67 12.24 21.04
C ALA A 44 13.46 10.98 21.90
N ALA A 45 13.98 11.01 23.13
CA ALA A 45 13.79 9.92 24.10
C ALA A 45 12.31 9.73 24.48
N GLY A 46 11.56 10.83 24.68
CA GLY A 46 10.13 10.77 24.99
C GLY A 46 9.27 10.15 23.86
N ARG A 47 9.63 10.42 22.61
CA ARG A 47 8.90 9.81 21.45
C ARG A 47 9.22 8.31 21.29
N GLN A 48 10.44 7.91 21.57
CA GLN A 48 10.85 6.50 21.51
C GLN A 48 10.18 5.67 22.61
N THR A 49 10.07 6.20 23.83
CA THR A 49 9.40 5.51 24.93
C THR A 49 7.88 5.42 24.73
N ALA A 50 7.23 6.46 24.15
CA ALA A 50 5.81 6.43 23.80
C ALA A 50 5.52 5.37 22.72
N ASN A 51 6.36 5.28 21.69
CA ASN A 51 6.22 4.27 20.64
C ASN A 51 6.46 2.84 21.17
N ALA A 52 7.43 2.65 22.06
CA ALA A 52 7.69 1.35 22.69
C ALA A 52 6.51 0.91 23.58
N GLY A 53 5.90 1.86 24.31
CA GLY A 53 4.70 1.61 25.12
C GLY A 53 3.50 1.22 24.28
N ALA A 54 3.25 1.93 23.18
CA ALA A 54 2.17 1.64 22.24
C ALA A 54 2.36 0.27 21.57
N ALA A 55 3.57 -0.05 21.12
CA ALA A 55 3.89 -1.36 20.54
C ALA A 55 3.68 -2.50 21.52
N LYS A 56 4.06 -2.31 22.78
CA LYS A 56 3.85 -3.31 23.85
C LYS A 56 2.36 -3.51 24.15
N ALA A 57 1.59 -2.43 24.21
CA ALA A 57 0.14 -2.48 24.43
C ALA A 57 -0.57 -3.17 23.24
N TYR A 58 -0.18 -2.85 21.99
CA TYR A 58 -0.68 -3.51 20.79
C TYR A 58 -0.40 -5.01 20.80
N ASN A 59 0.84 -5.42 21.08
CA ASN A 59 1.21 -6.83 21.14
C ASN A 59 0.47 -7.60 22.26
N SER A 60 0.24 -6.96 23.40
CA SER A 60 -0.53 -7.57 24.49
C SER A 60 -2.01 -7.75 24.14
N ALA A 61 -2.61 -6.75 23.49
CA ALA A 61 -3.99 -6.84 23.00
C ALA A 61 -4.13 -7.87 21.88
N SER A 62 -3.16 -7.90 20.95
CA SER A 62 -3.12 -8.87 19.85
C SER A 62 -3.05 -10.31 20.35
N ASN A 63 -2.21 -10.60 21.36
CA ASN A 63 -2.10 -11.94 21.93
C ASN A 63 -3.42 -12.43 22.55
N ALA A 64 -4.24 -11.54 23.09
CA ALA A 64 -5.55 -11.91 23.64
C ALA A 64 -6.57 -12.26 22.53
N THR A 65 -6.38 -11.73 21.31
CA THR A 65 -7.29 -11.91 20.16
C THR A 65 -6.81 -13.01 19.21
N GLN A 66 -5.55 -13.45 19.32
CA GLN A 66 -4.89 -14.37 18.38
C GLN A 66 -5.39 -15.83 18.39
N SER A 67 -6.43 -16.17 19.20
CA SER A 67 -6.94 -17.54 19.24
C SER A 67 -7.58 -18.06 17.95
N ARG A 68 -7.71 -17.23 16.90
CA ARG A 68 -8.42 -17.59 15.66
C ARG A 68 -7.69 -17.30 14.36
N LEU A 69 -6.65 -16.47 14.36
CA LEU A 69 -5.92 -16.11 13.16
C LEU A 69 -4.49 -16.67 13.23
N PRO A 70 -3.94 -17.18 12.12
CA PRO A 70 -2.53 -17.57 12.05
C PRO A 70 -1.63 -16.36 12.32
N ALA A 71 -0.43 -16.63 12.85
CA ALA A 71 0.55 -15.58 13.07
C ALA A 71 0.82 -14.79 11.78
N ALA A 72 0.88 -13.46 11.89
CA ALA A 72 1.19 -12.62 10.75
C ALA A 72 2.59 -12.98 10.20
N SER A 73 2.66 -13.25 8.91
CA SER A 73 3.88 -13.62 8.20
C SER A 73 3.87 -13.05 6.79
N PHE A 74 5.04 -12.96 6.17
CA PHE A 74 5.14 -12.55 4.76
C PHE A 74 4.38 -13.50 3.84
N LEU A 75 4.54 -14.81 4.06
CA LEU A 75 3.77 -15.81 3.31
C LEU A 75 2.26 -15.62 3.47
N GLY A 76 1.80 -15.32 4.68
CA GLY A 76 0.40 -15.05 4.95
C GLY A 76 -0.13 -13.85 4.16
N LEU A 77 0.64 -12.75 4.11
CA LEU A 77 0.31 -11.57 3.33
C LEU A 77 0.29 -11.87 1.82
N ALA A 78 1.33 -12.52 1.29
CA ALA A 78 1.40 -12.87 -0.13
C ALA A 78 0.25 -13.79 -0.54
N ASN A 79 -0.06 -14.81 0.26
CA ASN A 79 -1.19 -15.72 0.01
C ASN A 79 -2.54 -14.99 0.04
N MET A 80 -2.75 -14.06 0.97
CA MET A 80 -3.97 -13.28 1.04
C MET A 80 -4.21 -12.49 -0.25
N LEU A 81 -3.19 -11.77 -0.73
CA LEU A 81 -3.25 -11.04 -1.99
C LEU A 81 -3.40 -11.99 -3.20
N GLY A 82 -2.74 -13.16 -3.18
CA GLY A 82 -2.88 -14.16 -4.23
C GLY A 82 -4.30 -14.71 -4.33
N VAL A 83 -4.94 -15.00 -3.21
CA VAL A 83 -6.35 -15.44 -3.16
C VAL A 83 -7.28 -14.34 -3.65
N GLU A 84 -7.06 -13.09 -3.27
CA GLU A 84 -7.84 -11.94 -3.73
C GLU A 84 -7.73 -11.77 -5.25
N ALA A 85 -6.53 -11.84 -5.81
CA ALA A 85 -6.33 -11.82 -7.27
C ALA A 85 -7.06 -12.98 -7.96
N ALA A 86 -7.00 -14.19 -7.39
CA ALA A 86 -7.66 -15.37 -7.92
C ALA A 86 -9.21 -15.26 -7.89
N MET A 87 -9.77 -14.62 -6.86
CA MET A 87 -11.20 -14.32 -6.80
C MET A 87 -11.60 -13.35 -7.93
N HIS A 88 -10.87 -12.27 -8.13
CA HIS A 88 -11.14 -11.32 -9.21
C HIS A 88 -10.93 -11.90 -10.61
N LEU A 89 -10.08 -12.92 -10.75
CA LEU A 89 -9.94 -13.69 -11.99
C LEU A 89 -11.07 -14.74 -12.18
N GLY A 90 -11.96 -14.90 -11.19
CA GLY A 90 -13.01 -15.91 -11.21
C GLY A 90 -12.50 -17.35 -11.06
N LEU A 91 -11.28 -17.54 -10.54
CA LEU A 91 -10.72 -18.87 -10.28
C LEU A 91 -11.28 -19.52 -9.01
N ILE A 92 -11.67 -18.67 -8.06
CA ILE A 92 -12.22 -19.06 -6.75
C ILE A 92 -13.56 -18.33 -6.57
N GLU A 93 -14.53 -18.99 -5.94
CA GLU A 93 -15.79 -18.37 -5.54
C GLU A 93 -15.56 -17.49 -4.30
N ALA A 94 -16.16 -16.31 -4.26
CA ALA A 94 -16.05 -15.40 -3.11
C ALA A 94 -16.74 -15.97 -1.86
N GLY A 95 -17.77 -16.81 -2.05
CA GLY A 95 -18.49 -17.52 -1.01
C GLY A 95 -19.30 -18.69 -1.57
N PRO A 96 -19.82 -19.59 -0.71
CA PRO A 96 -20.63 -20.72 -1.13
C PRO A 96 -21.91 -20.26 -1.84
N GLY A 97 -22.01 -20.52 -3.16
CA GLY A 97 -23.17 -20.17 -3.98
C GLY A 97 -23.17 -18.73 -4.52
N GLU A 98 -22.08 -17.98 -4.37
CA GLU A 98 -21.91 -16.70 -5.04
C GLU A 98 -21.46 -16.90 -6.48
N GLU A 99 -22.03 -16.10 -7.40
CA GLU A 99 -21.58 -16.09 -8.80
C GLU A 99 -20.12 -15.61 -8.90
N ARG A 100 -19.35 -16.26 -9.76
CA ARG A 100 -17.98 -15.85 -10.09
C ARG A 100 -18.02 -14.57 -10.90
N ILE A 101 -17.75 -13.45 -10.26
CA ILE A 101 -17.65 -12.15 -10.92
C ILE A 101 -16.21 -11.96 -11.35
N ILE A 102 -15.96 -11.88 -12.66
CA ILE A 102 -14.63 -11.61 -13.21
C ILE A 102 -14.47 -10.09 -13.30
N ASP A 103 -13.53 -9.54 -12.49
CA ASP A 103 -13.11 -8.15 -12.52
C ASP A 103 -11.61 -8.09 -12.87
N LEU A 104 -11.33 -7.89 -14.16
CA LEU A 104 -9.95 -7.86 -14.65
C LEU A 104 -9.17 -6.62 -14.18
N ASP A 105 -9.84 -5.51 -13.93
CA ASP A 105 -9.18 -4.30 -13.47
C ASP A 105 -8.74 -4.46 -12.02
N ALA A 106 -9.61 -4.99 -11.17
CA ALA A 106 -9.27 -5.36 -9.80
C ALA A 106 -8.19 -6.45 -9.74
N ALA A 107 -8.32 -7.51 -10.56
CA ALA A 107 -7.31 -8.56 -10.64
C ALA A 107 -5.93 -8.00 -11.01
N LYS A 108 -5.87 -7.14 -12.04
CA LYS A 108 -4.63 -6.48 -12.46
C LYS A 108 -4.03 -5.65 -11.34
N HIS A 109 -4.85 -4.89 -10.64
CA HIS A 109 -4.39 -4.06 -9.53
C HIS A 109 -3.71 -4.89 -8.44
N VAL A 110 -4.32 -6.01 -8.02
CA VAL A 110 -3.75 -6.89 -6.98
C VAL A 110 -2.48 -7.58 -7.47
N ILE A 111 -2.41 -8.01 -8.73
CA ILE A 111 -1.20 -8.58 -9.34
C ILE A 111 -0.06 -7.54 -9.36
N ASP A 112 -0.36 -6.29 -9.68
CA ASP A 112 0.61 -5.19 -9.66
C ASP A 112 1.11 -4.92 -8.23
N LEU A 113 0.23 -4.96 -7.21
CA LEU A 113 0.61 -4.86 -5.80
C LEU A 113 1.57 -5.96 -5.37
N LEU A 114 1.33 -7.22 -5.77
CA LEU A 114 2.26 -8.33 -5.53
C LEU A 114 3.61 -8.10 -6.21
N GLY A 115 3.63 -7.53 -7.42
CA GLY A 115 4.85 -7.16 -8.12
C GLY A 115 5.64 -6.07 -7.39
N ILE A 116 4.96 -5.05 -6.88
CA ILE A 116 5.57 -4.00 -6.05
C ILE A 116 6.12 -4.59 -4.76
N LEU A 117 5.37 -5.49 -4.12
CA LEU A 117 5.81 -6.18 -2.90
C LEU A 117 7.10 -6.96 -3.17
N GLN A 118 7.18 -7.72 -4.26
CA GLN A 118 8.38 -8.44 -4.69
C GLN A 118 9.58 -7.50 -4.86
N GLU A 119 9.38 -6.37 -5.54
CA GLU A 119 10.44 -5.39 -5.77
C GLU A 119 10.94 -4.77 -4.45
N LYS A 120 10.02 -4.37 -3.59
CA LYS A 120 10.34 -3.68 -2.32
C LYS A 120 10.97 -4.61 -1.28
N THR A 121 10.73 -5.90 -1.36
CA THR A 121 11.30 -6.89 -0.43
C THR A 121 12.52 -7.61 -0.97
N ARG A 122 12.98 -7.24 -2.17
CA ARG A 122 14.15 -7.85 -2.81
C ARG A 122 15.38 -7.85 -1.88
N GLY A 123 15.95 -9.03 -1.66
CA GLY A 123 17.11 -9.23 -0.78
C GLY A 123 16.76 -9.39 0.71
N ASN A 124 15.48 -9.25 1.09
CA ASN A 124 15.00 -9.43 2.46
C ASN A 124 14.11 -10.67 2.64
N LEU A 125 13.86 -11.41 1.58
CA LEU A 125 13.07 -12.64 1.60
C LEU A 125 13.97 -13.87 1.75
N SER A 126 13.47 -14.88 2.44
CA SER A 126 14.07 -16.22 2.39
C SER A 126 13.92 -16.80 0.99
N SER A 127 14.72 -17.83 0.67
CA SER A 127 14.62 -18.52 -0.64
C SER A 127 13.23 -19.10 -0.90
N GLU A 128 12.57 -19.59 0.15
CA GLU A 128 11.22 -20.14 0.08
C GLU A 128 10.16 -19.05 -0.20
N GLU A 129 10.23 -17.92 0.49
CA GLU A 129 9.33 -16.78 0.27
C GLU A 129 9.49 -16.20 -1.12
N ASN A 130 10.73 -16.06 -1.60
CA ASN A 130 10.99 -15.56 -2.94
C ASN A 130 10.45 -16.53 -4.01
N ALA A 131 10.71 -17.84 -3.88
CA ALA A 131 10.21 -18.83 -4.83
C ALA A 131 8.68 -18.90 -4.87
N LEU A 132 8.02 -18.78 -3.72
CA LEU A 132 6.55 -18.75 -3.63
C LEU A 132 5.99 -17.53 -4.37
N LEU A 133 6.57 -16.36 -4.12
CA LEU A 133 6.10 -15.11 -4.72
C LEU A 133 6.34 -15.09 -6.24
N ASP A 134 7.49 -15.59 -6.71
CA ASP A 134 7.83 -15.72 -8.13
C ASP A 134 6.81 -16.64 -8.86
N ASN A 135 6.54 -17.81 -8.29
CA ASN A 135 5.59 -18.77 -8.86
C ASN A 135 4.17 -18.20 -8.88
N MET A 136 3.73 -17.61 -7.76
CA MET A 136 2.40 -17.01 -7.66
C MET A 136 2.20 -15.91 -8.69
N LEU A 137 3.17 -15.01 -8.86
CA LEU A 137 3.10 -13.94 -9.86
C LEU A 137 3.06 -14.47 -11.29
N ALA A 138 3.86 -15.52 -11.59
CA ALA A 138 3.86 -16.15 -12.90
C ALA A 138 2.49 -16.76 -13.23
N ASP A 139 1.91 -17.51 -12.29
CA ASP A 139 0.62 -18.15 -12.44
C ASP A 139 -0.52 -17.15 -12.60
N LEU A 140 -0.58 -16.14 -11.73
CA LEU A 140 -1.62 -15.11 -11.78
C LEU A 140 -1.57 -14.29 -13.07
N ARG A 141 -0.37 -13.93 -13.56
CA ARG A 141 -0.21 -13.24 -14.84
C ARG A 141 -0.66 -14.09 -16.02
N MET A 142 -0.34 -15.39 -16.00
CA MET A 142 -0.81 -16.33 -17.02
C MET A 142 -2.34 -16.41 -17.01
N GLN A 143 -2.96 -16.59 -15.84
CA GLN A 143 -4.41 -16.66 -15.70
C GLN A 143 -5.09 -15.35 -16.12
N PHE A 144 -4.49 -14.21 -15.83
CA PHE A 144 -4.98 -12.91 -16.29
C PHE A 144 -5.03 -12.83 -17.82
N VAL A 145 -3.98 -13.27 -18.51
CA VAL A 145 -3.94 -13.29 -19.99
C VAL A 145 -5.03 -14.22 -20.54
N VAL A 146 -5.21 -15.41 -19.95
CA VAL A 146 -6.27 -16.34 -20.35
C VAL A 146 -7.67 -15.75 -20.12
N ALA A 147 -7.89 -15.08 -18.98
CA ALA A 147 -9.18 -14.46 -18.68
C ALA A 147 -9.46 -13.25 -19.59
N SER A 148 -8.45 -12.44 -19.90
CA SER A 148 -8.59 -11.30 -20.81
C SER A 148 -8.86 -11.68 -22.27
N GLY A 149 -8.33 -12.83 -22.72
CA GLY A 149 -8.56 -13.33 -24.09
C GLY A 149 -9.93 -14.00 -24.30
N ARG A 150 -10.74 -14.17 -23.25
CA ARG A 150 -12.10 -14.75 -23.32
C ARG A 150 -13.20 -13.70 -23.52
N ARG A 151 -12.86 -12.43 -23.59
CA ARG A 151 -13.81 -11.31 -23.80
C ARG A 151 -14.02 -10.97 -25.27
#